data_9fc82528898a54e4cfc7594f07a03dc3
#
_entry.id   9fc82528898a54e4cfc7594f07a03dc3
#
_cell.length_a   1.000
_cell.length_b   1.000
_cell.length_c   1.000
_cell.angle_alpha   90.00
_cell.angle_beta   90.00
_cell.angle_gamma   90.00
#
_symmetry.space_group_name_H-M   'P 1'
#
loop_
_entity.id
_entity.type
_entity.pdbx_description
1 polymer ?
#
loop_
_entity_poly.entity_id
_entity_poly.type
_entity_poly.pdbx_seq_one_letter_code
_entity_poly.pdbx_strand_id
1 'polypeptide(L)'
;GVVTYGEAIVHSATGKSHNKQLQLDAFGVRQGMTEAARAIHNAGAFANIQLSHGGMYGGLASVGGDVDTCSVAYGPSEMSMPAGEGKEMPRDLIYEIIESYGKAARLCKETGFDMVQVHAAHGWLFSQFLSPVWNRRTDEFGGSLENRARFFLMALDAVRDAVGPGFPIEARISGDDMTDKGLGLEECIEVARMIDDKVDLINVSCGNHEDPDMFCRTHPSAFYKRGVNVYLAAEIKKHVKTPVACVGSLNDPAQMEEIIKSGQADVVELGRASLADPYLPKKAYDGCADDITPCLRCYECFGATGQLEMVKCAVNPTMGEQLAAKLPKKAPGQKKKVLVAGGGPAGMQAAITAANRGHEVILAEKSDKLGGNLHPAGAAYFKEDIRKLIEVMEKRVSRAGVDVRLNTEVTPAYVKETEPDVFFVAIGSYEMRPPIKGL
;
A
#
# COMPACT_ATOMS: atom_id res chain seq x y z
N GLY A 1 -5.24 -6.96 -15.03
CA GLY A 1 -4.06 -6.82 -14.19
C GLY A 1 -4.03 -7.86 -13.07
N VAL A 2 -3.05 -7.75 -12.18
CA VAL A 2 -2.87 -8.64 -11.03
C VAL A 2 -3.18 -7.86 -9.76
N VAL A 3 -3.89 -8.49 -8.82
CA VAL A 3 -4.14 -7.97 -7.48
C VAL A 3 -3.40 -8.85 -6.47
N THR A 4 -2.44 -8.26 -5.75
CA THR A 4 -1.69 -8.95 -4.70
C THR A 4 -2.40 -8.77 -3.35
N TYR A 5 -2.82 -9.89 -2.76
CA TYR A 5 -3.37 -9.97 -1.41
C TYR A 5 -2.24 -10.26 -0.41
N GLY A 6 -2.16 -9.58 0.67
CA GLY A 6 -1.11 -9.84 1.65
C GLY A 6 -0.76 -8.66 2.53
N GLU A 7 0.18 -8.86 3.44
CA GLU A 7 1.03 -10.06 3.56
C GLU A 7 0.33 -11.22 4.30
N ALA A 8 0.66 -12.45 3.94
CA ALA A 8 0.15 -13.66 4.54
C ALA A 8 1.29 -14.48 5.17
N ILE A 9 1.14 -14.88 6.43
CA ILE A 9 2.18 -15.54 7.21
C ILE A 9 2.17 -17.04 6.95
N VAL A 10 3.34 -17.57 6.59
CA VAL A 10 3.51 -18.98 6.24
C VAL A 10 3.72 -19.89 7.46
N HIS A 11 4.23 -19.34 8.57
CA HIS A 11 4.50 -20.05 9.82
C HIS A 11 4.11 -19.15 11.01
N SER A 12 2.89 -19.30 11.50
CA SER A 12 2.31 -18.39 12.49
C SER A 12 2.95 -18.47 13.87
N ALA A 13 3.54 -19.62 14.20
CA ALA A 13 4.20 -19.82 15.49
C ALA A 13 5.42 -18.92 15.70
N THR A 14 6.12 -18.50 14.65
CA THR A 14 7.33 -17.68 14.75
C THR A 14 7.33 -16.44 13.85
N GLY A 15 6.41 -16.35 12.90
CA GLY A 15 6.46 -15.33 11.84
C GLY A 15 5.48 -14.17 11.96
N LYS A 16 4.52 -14.21 12.89
CA LYS A 16 3.53 -13.13 13.05
C LYS A 16 4.18 -11.87 13.62
N SER A 17 3.98 -10.74 13.00
CA SER A 17 4.32 -9.42 13.56
C SER A 17 3.15 -8.75 14.27
N HIS A 18 1.89 -9.17 14.01
CA HIS A 18 0.69 -8.75 14.73
C HIS A 18 -0.48 -9.73 14.53
N ASN A 19 -1.50 -9.67 15.41
CA ASN A 19 -2.59 -10.64 15.47
C ASN A 19 -3.55 -10.65 14.28
N LYS A 20 -3.60 -9.57 13.51
CA LYS A 20 -4.55 -9.42 12.39
C LYS A 20 -3.99 -9.86 11.04
N GLN A 21 -2.78 -10.44 11.02
CA GLN A 21 -2.23 -11.00 9.78
C GLN A 21 -2.94 -12.30 9.39
N LEU A 22 -3.11 -12.51 8.09
CA LEU A 22 -3.59 -13.77 7.55
C LEU A 22 -2.55 -14.86 7.82
N GLN A 23 -2.96 -15.94 8.46
CA GLN A 23 -2.12 -17.10 8.79
C GLN A 23 -2.48 -18.25 7.85
N LEU A 24 -1.55 -18.66 6.98
CA LEU A 24 -1.79 -19.72 5.98
C LEU A 24 -1.75 -21.13 6.56
N ASP A 25 -1.18 -21.28 7.75
CA ASP A 25 -1.16 -22.51 8.52
C ASP A 25 -2.34 -22.65 9.51
N ALA A 26 -3.24 -21.67 9.56
CA ALA A 26 -4.39 -21.71 10.45
C ALA A 26 -5.46 -22.68 9.97
N PHE A 27 -6.08 -23.39 10.93
CA PHE A 27 -7.22 -24.25 10.63
C PHE A 27 -8.38 -23.44 10.03
N GLY A 28 -8.95 -23.94 8.93
CA GLY A 28 -10.11 -23.31 8.28
C GLY A 28 -9.81 -22.13 7.33
N VAL A 29 -8.55 -21.73 7.17
CA VAL A 29 -8.16 -20.60 6.31
C VAL A 29 -8.57 -20.78 4.83
N ARG A 30 -8.67 -22.02 4.37
CA ARG A 30 -8.94 -22.41 2.97
C ARG A 30 -10.18 -21.74 2.37
N GLN A 31 -11.28 -21.69 3.13
CA GLN A 31 -12.52 -21.07 2.65
C GLN A 31 -12.35 -19.58 2.37
N GLY A 32 -11.80 -18.83 3.32
CA GLY A 32 -11.57 -17.38 3.15
C GLY A 32 -10.63 -17.06 1.98
N MET A 33 -9.59 -17.88 1.78
CA MET A 33 -8.69 -17.74 0.64
C MET A 33 -9.41 -17.98 -0.69
N THR A 34 -10.25 -19.03 -0.79
CA THR A 34 -11.05 -19.30 -2.00
C THR A 34 -12.00 -18.14 -2.30
N GLU A 35 -12.64 -17.58 -1.28
CA GLU A 35 -13.53 -16.43 -1.43
C GLU A 35 -12.76 -15.18 -1.89
N ALA A 36 -11.56 -14.93 -1.35
CA ALA A 36 -10.71 -13.82 -1.74
C ALA A 36 -10.26 -13.94 -3.21
N ALA A 37 -9.75 -15.10 -3.63
CA ALA A 37 -9.36 -15.36 -5.02
C ALA A 37 -10.54 -15.18 -5.97
N ARG A 38 -11.70 -15.73 -5.63
CA ARG A 38 -12.94 -15.59 -6.43
C ARG A 38 -13.38 -14.14 -6.52
N ALA A 39 -13.29 -13.35 -5.46
CA ALA A 39 -13.65 -11.94 -5.47
C ALA A 39 -12.77 -11.13 -6.42
N ILE A 40 -11.47 -11.44 -6.48
CA ILE A 40 -10.51 -10.84 -7.41
C ILE A 40 -10.85 -11.23 -8.86
N HIS A 41 -11.10 -12.51 -9.13
CA HIS A 41 -11.48 -13.01 -10.45
C HIS A 41 -12.80 -12.41 -10.94
N ASN A 42 -13.80 -12.27 -10.07
CA ASN A 42 -15.08 -11.64 -10.40
C ASN A 42 -14.92 -10.15 -10.78
N ALA A 43 -13.84 -9.52 -10.34
CA ALA A 43 -13.49 -8.15 -10.75
C ALA A 43 -12.64 -8.11 -12.04
N GLY A 44 -12.36 -9.26 -12.69
CA GLY A 44 -11.63 -9.37 -13.94
C GLY A 44 -10.09 -9.27 -13.78
N ALA A 45 -9.55 -9.58 -12.60
CA ALA A 45 -8.11 -9.55 -12.31
C ALA A 45 -7.59 -10.96 -11.95
N PHE A 46 -6.29 -11.18 -12.12
CA PHE A 46 -5.59 -12.34 -11.58
C PHE A 46 -5.28 -12.15 -10.09
N ALA A 47 -5.33 -13.22 -9.33
CA ALA A 47 -5.12 -13.22 -7.88
C ALA A 47 -3.68 -13.65 -7.55
N ASN A 48 -2.91 -12.75 -6.95
CA ASN A 48 -1.60 -13.01 -6.35
C ASN A 48 -1.69 -12.95 -4.83
N ILE A 49 -0.80 -13.63 -4.12
CA ILE A 49 -0.73 -13.56 -2.65
C ILE A 49 0.73 -13.48 -2.20
N GLN A 50 1.02 -12.54 -1.30
CA GLN A 50 2.35 -12.35 -0.76
C GLN A 50 2.58 -13.25 0.47
N LEU A 51 3.53 -14.19 0.34
CA LEU A 51 4.01 -15.09 1.40
C LEU A 51 5.10 -14.40 2.21
N SER A 52 4.96 -14.34 3.52
CA SER A 52 5.83 -13.60 4.40
C SER A 52 6.12 -14.32 5.72
N HIS A 53 7.18 -13.90 6.39
CA HIS A 53 7.57 -14.26 7.75
C HIS A 53 8.29 -13.09 8.40
N GLY A 54 7.86 -12.64 9.57
CA GLY A 54 8.36 -11.44 10.22
C GLY A 54 9.83 -11.51 10.69
N GLY A 55 10.39 -12.72 10.84
CA GLY A 55 11.75 -12.85 11.37
C GLY A 55 11.87 -12.26 12.77
N MET A 56 12.82 -11.39 13.00
CA MET A 56 13.04 -10.66 14.26
C MET A 56 11.86 -9.78 14.67
N TYR A 57 10.96 -9.42 13.75
CA TYR A 57 9.73 -8.68 14.06
C TYR A 57 8.56 -9.62 14.43
N GLY A 58 8.75 -10.94 14.30
CA GLY A 58 7.84 -11.94 14.84
C GLY A 58 8.00 -12.04 16.36
N GLY A 59 6.93 -12.17 17.10
CA GLY A 59 6.98 -12.38 18.55
C GLY A 59 7.27 -11.16 19.42
N LEU A 60 7.73 -10.08 18.84
CA LEU A 60 7.89 -8.84 19.59
C LEU A 60 6.56 -8.13 19.65
N ALA A 61 6.20 -7.61 20.84
CA ALA A 61 4.98 -6.83 21.03
C ALA A 61 4.97 -5.68 19.99
N SER A 62 4.38 -5.96 18.86
CA SER A 62 4.22 -4.98 17.81
C SER A 62 3.20 -3.94 18.25
N VAL A 63 3.27 -2.80 17.60
CA VAL A 63 2.37 -1.68 17.74
C VAL A 63 0.94 -2.15 18.08
N GLY A 64 0.46 -1.82 19.29
CA GLY A 64 -0.91 -2.13 19.70
C GLY A 64 -1.09 -2.99 20.95
N GLY A 65 -0.02 -3.48 21.58
CA GLY A 65 -0.09 -4.04 22.96
C GLY A 65 -0.90 -5.33 23.17
N ASP A 66 -1.39 -5.97 22.14
CA ASP A 66 -2.15 -7.21 22.26
C ASP A 66 -1.23 -8.44 22.15
N VAL A 67 -1.21 -9.25 23.18
CA VAL A 67 -0.11 -10.14 23.59
C VAL A 67 -0.11 -11.53 22.93
N ASP A 68 -0.83 -11.75 21.85
CA ASP A 68 -0.87 -13.06 21.19
C ASP A 68 -0.01 -13.10 19.90
N THR A 69 1.17 -12.52 19.99
CA THR A 69 2.25 -12.68 19.02
C THR A 69 3.07 -13.94 19.37
N CYS A 70 4.00 -14.30 18.51
CA CYS A 70 4.90 -15.43 18.76
C CYS A 70 5.66 -15.25 20.08
N SER A 71 5.85 -16.32 20.80
CA SER A 71 6.52 -16.29 22.12
C SER A 71 8.01 -15.95 22.05
N VAL A 72 8.64 -16.09 20.87
CA VAL A 72 10.07 -15.83 20.63
C VAL A 72 10.25 -15.27 19.23
N ALA A 73 11.01 -14.16 19.11
CA ALA A 73 11.48 -13.64 17.85
C ALA A 73 12.72 -14.39 17.37
N TYR A 74 12.73 -14.84 16.14
CA TYR A 74 13.86 -15.53 15.52
C TYR A 74 14.35 -14.80 14.29
N GLY A 75 15.66 -14.68 14.14
CA GLY A 75 16.32 -14.15 12.96
C GLY A 75 17.65 -14.82 12.69
N PRO A 76 18.48 -14.30 11.80
CA PRO A 76 19.75 -14.94 11.45
C PRO A 76 20.73 -15.03 12.61
N SER A 77 20.74 -14.07 13.53
CA SER A 77 21.65 -14.04 14.69
C SER A 77 20.98 -13.41 15.89
N GLU A 78 21.44 -13.72 17.07
CA GLU A 78 20.97 -13.08 18.31
C GLU A 78 21.15 -11.57 18.27
N MET A 79 20.10 -10.83 18.61
CA MET A 79 20.09 -9.35 18.54
C MET A 79 19.11 -8.76 19.54
N SER A 80 19.53 -7.67 20.19
CA SER A 80 18.63 -6.86 21.00
C SER A 80 17.79 -5.97 20.12
N MET A 81 16.48 -6.07 20.26
CA MET A 81 15.48 -5.29 19.54
C MET A 81 14.75 -4.35 20.50
N PRO A 82 14.17 -3.23 20.04
CA PRO A 82 13.44 -2.30 20.91
C PRO A 82 12.34 -2.96 21.77
N ALA A 83 11.76 -4.06 21.29
CA ALA A 83 10.67 -4.77 21.96
C ALA A 83 11.10 -6.06 22.67
N GLY A 84 12.39 -6.38 22.74
CA GLY A 84 12.92 -7.55 23.46
C GLY A 84 14.12 -8.20 22.75
N GLU A 85 14.57 -9.34 23.31
CA GLU A 85 15.70 -10.08 22.75
C GLU A 85 15.25 -11.06 21.66
N GLY A 86 15.82 -10.89 20.46
CA GLY A 86 15.67 -11.83 19.37
C GLY A 86 16.75 -12.92 19.41
N LYS A 87 16.38 -14.14 19.07
CA LYS A 87 17.25 -15.32 19.11
C LYS A 87 17.75 -15.69 17.72
N GLU A 88 18.94 -16.28 17.66
CA GLU A 88 19.41 -16.94 16.46
C GLU A 88 18.46 -18.12 16.12
N MET A 89 18.03 -18.18 14.87
CA MET A 89 17.14 -19.23 14.38
C MET A 89 17.88 -20.57 14.32
N PRO A 90 17.41 -21.61 15.03
CA PRO A 90 17.98 -22.95 14.90
C PRO A 90 17.87 -23.49 13.48
N ARG A 91 18.84 -24.31 13.06
CA ARG A 91 18.85 -24.91 11.70
C ARG A 91 17.58 -25.71 11.41
N ASP A 92 17.10 -26.49 12.37
CA ASP A 92 15.87 -27.29 12.18
C ASP A 92 14.66 -26.38 11.89
N LEU A 93 14.56 -25.22 12.57
CA LEU A 93 13.50 -24.24 12.32
C LEU A 93 13.65 -23.59 10.92
N ILE A 94 14.88 -23.38 10.41
CA ILE A 94 15.09 -22.92 9.04
C ILE A 94 14.45 -23.89 8.05
N TYR A 95 14.71 -25.18 8.19
CA TYR A 95 14.14 -26.21 7.31
C TYR A 95 12.61 -26.35 7.47
N GLU A 96 12.08 -26.22 8.68
CA GLU A 96 10.64 -26.19 8.93
C GLU A 96 9.95 -25.01 8.23
N ILE A 97 10.57 -23.82 8.26
CA ILE A 97 10.03 -22.64 7.58
C ILE A 97 10.12 -22.82 6.05
N ILE A 98 11.20 -23.39 5.50
CA ILE A 98 11.29 -23.73 4.07
C ILE A 98 10.11 -24.62 3.65
N GLU A 99 9.84 -25.66 4.42
CA GLU A 99 8.70 -26.56 4.15
C GLU A 99 7.35 -25.81 4.25
N SER A 100 7.24 -24.86 5.20
CA SER A 100 6.05 -24.04 5.38
C SER A 100 5.77 -23.13 4.19
N TYR A 101 6.80 -22.55 3.56
CA TYR A 101 6.65 -21.81 2.29
C TYR A 101 6.10 -22.70 1.17
N GLY A 102 6.61 -23.90 1.01
CA GLY A 102 6.08 -24.87 0.03
C GLY A 102 4.62 -25.25 0.31
N LYS A 103 4.27 -25.55 1.56
CA LYS A 103 2.89 -25.87 1.99
C LYS A 103 1.94 -24.68 1.73
N ALA A 104 2.36 -23.48 2.08
CA ALA A 104 1.60 -22.25 1.86
C ALA A 104 1.35 -22.00 0.36
N ALA A 105 2.38 -22.11 -0.46
CA ALA A 105 2.25 -21.94 -1.91
C ALA A 105 1.30 -22.95 -2.54
N ARG A 106 1.38 -24.22 -2.14
CA ARG A 106 0.43 -25.27 -2.57
C ARG A 106 -1.00 -24.93 -2.19
N LEU A 107 -1.22 -24.49 -0.93
CA LEU A 107 -2.54 -24.05 -0.46
C LEU A 107 -3.07 -22.90 -1.32
N CYS A 108 -2.24 -21.90 -1.65
CA CYS A 108 -2.63 -20.77 -2.49
C CYS A 108 -3.10 -21.24 -3.87
N LYS A 109 -2.33 -22.13 -4.53
CA LYS A 109 -2.73 -22.72 -5.81
C LYS A 109 -4.05 -23.49 -5.72
N GLU A 110 -4.23 -24.33 -4.70
CA GLU A 110 -5.44 -25.13 -4.49
C GLU A 110 -6.67 -24.30 -4.16
N THR A 111 -6.50 -23.08 -3.62
CA THR A 111 -7.60 -22.15 -3.29
C THR A 111 -7.91 -21.16 -4.39
N GLY A 112 -7.24 -21.31 -5.55
CA GLY A 112 -7.57 -20.56 -6.77
C GLY A 112 -6.77 -19.27 -6.97
N PHE A 113 -5.67 -19.05 -6.23
CA PHE A 113 -4.73 -17.99 -6.61
C PHE A 113 -3.97 -18.40 -7.88
N ASP A 114 -3.65 -17.42 -8.71
CA ASP A 114 -2.97 -17.62 -10.00
C ASP A 114 -1.45 -17.48 -9.85
N MET A 115 -0.97 -16.88 -8.75
CA MET A 115 0.42 -16.53 -8.54
C MET A 115 0.72 -16.43 -7.04
N VAL A 116 1.97 -16.59 -6.65
CA VAL A 116 2.47 -16.28 -5.32
C VAL A 116 3.65 -15.33 -5.39
N GLN A 117 3.75 -14.42 -4.42
CA GLN A 117 4.88 -13.53 -4.24
C GLN A 117 5.63 -13.90 -2.95
N VAL A 118 6.93 -14.21 -3.06
CA VAL A 118 7.79 -14.48 -1.90
C VAL A 118 8.43 -13.18 -1.44
N HIS A 119 8.22 -12.81 -0.18
CA HIS A 119 8.68 -11.55 0.37
C HIS A 119 10.10 -11.65 0.93
N ALA A 120 11.08 -11.04 0.24
CA ALA A 120 12.49 -11.00 0.64
C ALA A 120 13.02 -9.54 0.73
N ALA A 121 12.17 -8.59 1.09
CA ALA A 121 12.50 -7.17 1.17
C ALA A 121 12.16 -6.58 2.55
N HIS A 122 12.49 -5.30 2.77
CA HIS A 122 12.01 -4.43 3.84
C HIS A 122 12.44 -4.85 5.26
N GLY A 123 13.45 -5.70 5.42
CA GLY A 123 13.87 -6.17 6.74
C GLY A 123 13.05 -7.34 7.29
N TRP A 124 12.20 -8.01 6.46
CA TRP A 124 11.56 -9.26 6.82
C TRP A 124 12.55 -10.44 6.78
N LEU A 125 12.13 -11.64 7.15
CA LEU A 125 13.01 -12.79 7.41
C LEU A 125 14.13 -12.99 6.37
N PHE A 126 13.81 -13.10 5.10
CA PHE A 126 14.83 -13.32 4.06
C PHE A 126 15.74 -12.09 3.87
N SER A 127 15.20 -10.89 3.97
CA SER A 127 16.00 -9.66 3.96
C SER A 127 16.98 -9.61 5.14
N GLN A 128 16.57 -10.08 6.33
CA GLN A 128 17.45 -10.19 7.49
C GLN A 128 18.57 -11.21 7.25
N PHE A 129 18.27 -12.37 6.65
CA PHE A 129 19.30 -13.37 6.31
C PHE A 129 20.26 -12.87 5.23
N LEU A 130 19.79 -12.12 4.25
CA LEU A 130 20.62 -11.52 3.20
C LEU A 130 21.56 -10.45 3.76
N SER A 131 21.09 -9.62 4.68
CA SER A 131 21.81 -8.44 5.18
C SER A 131 22.96 -8.80 6.13
N PRO A 132 24.18 -8.32 5.88
CA PRO A 132 25.32 -8.56 6.78
C PRO A 132 25.20 -7.86 8.14
N VAL A 133 24.32 -6.87 8.27
CA VAL A 133 24.00 -6.20 9.55
C VAL A 133 23.29 -7.16 10.50
N TRP A 134 22.34 -7.93 9.96
CA TRP A 134 21.55 -8.87 10.73
C TRP A 134 22.20 -10.24 10.85
N ASN A 135 22.85 -10.71 9.77
CA ASN A 135 23.35 -12.06 9.65
C ASN A 135 24.86 -12.15 9.98
N ARG A 136 25.15 -12.56 11.21
CA ARG A 136 26.50 -12.81 11.72
C ARG A 136 26.79 -14.31 11.91
N ARG A 137 25.99 -15.17 11.26
CA ARG A 137 26.17 -16.63 11.32
C ARG A 137 27.49 -17.06 10.69
N THR A 138 28.03 -18.15 11.22
CA THR A 138 29.27 -18.78 10.73
C THR A 138 29.05 -20.15 10.10
N ASP A 139 27.78 -20.57 10.00
CA ASP A 139 27.37 -21.80 9.34
C ASP A 139 27.04 -21.54 7.85
N GLU A 140 26.45 -22.53 7.17
CA GLU A 140 26.10 -22.48 5.75
C GLU A 140 25.03 -21.42 5.39
N PHE A 141 24.41 -20.76 6.35
CA PHE A 141 23.42 -19.68 6.17
C PHE A 141 24.01 -18.29 6.45
N GLY A 142 25.34 -18.15 6.66
CA GLY A 142 25.99 -16.89 6.95
C GLY A 142 27.36 -16.73 6.30
N GLY A 143 27.97 -15.56 6.46
CA GLY A 143 29.26 -15.22 5.86
C GLY A 143 29.13 -14.67 4.44
N SER A 144 29.46 -15.47 3.41
CA SER A 144 29.39 -15.01 2.01
C SER A 144 27.95 -14.71 1.57
N LEU A 145 27.79 -13.92 0.49
CA LEU A 145 26.47 -13.57 -0.03
C LEU A 145 25.68 -14.83 -0.46
N GLU A 146 26.37 -15.83 -1.06
CA GLU A 146 25.75 -17.10 -1.47
C GLU A 146 25.19 -17.85 -0.26
N ASN A 147 25.92 -17.84 0.87
CA ASN A 147 25.43 -18.47 2.09
C ASN A 147 24.28 -17.69 2.72
N ARG A 148 24.36 -16.37 2.74
CA ARG A 148 23.26 -15.51 3.24
C ARG A 148 21.99 -15.65 2.38
N ALA A 149 22.13 -15.87 1.08
CA ALA A 149 21.02 -16.10 0.15
C ALA A 149 20.46 -17.53 0.23
N ARG A 150 21.19 -18.50 0.74
CA ARG A 150 20.84 -19.94 0.72
C ARG A 150 19.44 -20.21 1.23
N PHE A 151 19.05 -19.65 2.36
CA PHE A 151 17.72 -19.86 2.93
C PHE A 151 16.62 -19.40 1.98
N PHE A 152 16.75 -18.22 1.39
CA PHE A 152 15.82 -17.69 0.42
C PHE A 152 15.73 -18.54 -0.84
N LEU A 153 16.88 -18.97 -1.39
CA LEU A 153 16.93 -19.82 -2.58
C LEU A 153 16.27 -21.18 -2.33
N MET A 154 16.52 -21.81 -1.18
CA MET A 154 15.88 -23.08 -0.79
C MET A 154 14.37 -22.93 -0.62
N ALA A 155 13.90 -21.79 -0.09
CA ALA A 155 12.46 -21.52 0.02
C ALA A 155 11.81 -21.34 -1.36
N LEU A 156 12.48 -20.66 -2.31
CA LEU A 156 12.01 -20.56 -3.71
C LEU A 156 11.93 -21.93 -4.38
N ASP A 157 12.92 -22.79 -4.17
CA ASP A 157 12.91 -24.17 -4.69
C ASP A 157 11.73 -24.96 -4.09
N ALA A 158 11.50 -24.90 -2.78
CA ALA A 158 10.36 -25.54 -2.12
C ALA A 158 9.00 -25.03 -2.61
N VAL A 159 8.89 -23.73 -2.89
CA VAL A 159 7.70 -23.13 -3.51
C VAL A 159 7.51 -23.67 -4.91
N ARG A 160 8.56 -23.68 -5.76
CA ARG A 160 8.51 -24.20 -7.13
C ARG A 160 8.12 -25.68 -7.17
N ASP A 161 8.71 -26.50 -6.31
CA ASP A 161 8.38 -27.93 -6.20
C ASP A 161 6.91 -28.16 -5.81
N ALA A 162 6.40 -27.30 -4.92
CA ALA A 162 5.02 -27.40 -4.44
C ALA A 162 3.98 -26.99 -5.49
N VAL A 163 4.28 -25.97 -6.33
CA VAL A 163 3.31 -25.42 -7.30
C VAL A 163 3.54 -25.91 -8.73
N GLY A 164 4.75 -26.44 -9.04
CA GLY A 164 5.13 -26.92 -10.37
C GLY A 164 5.55 -25.81 -11.33
N PRO A 165 6.06 -26.18 -12.52
CA PRO A 165 6.75 -25.26 -13.43
C PRO A 165 5.83 -24.23 -14.12
N GLY A 166 4.54 -24.51 -14.22
CA GLY A 166 3.58 -23.63 -14.91
C GLY A 166 2.86 -22.63 -14.02
N PHE A 167 3.19 -22.56 -12.73
CA PHE A 167 2.58 -21.63 -11.79
C PHE A 167 3.52 -20.46 -11.53
N PRO A 168 3.11 -19.20 -11.81
CA PRO A 168 3.97 -18.04 -11.65
C PRO A 168 4.41 -17.80 -10.20
N ILE A 169 5.69 -17.53 -10.03
CA ILE A 169 6.30 -17.12 -8.75
C ILE A 169 6.93 -15.75 -8.94
N GLU A 170 6.57 -14.83 -8.07
CA GLU A 170 7.18 -13.52 -7.95
C GLU A 170 8.09 -13.49 -6.72
N ALA A 171 9.26 -12.89 -6.84
CA ALA A 171 10.13 -12.58 -5.71
C ALA A 171 10.17 -11.07 -5.49
N ARG A 172 9.86 -10.61 -4.29
CA ARG A 172 10.02 -9.21 -3.91
C ARG A 172 11.30 -9.03 -3.11
N ILE A 173 12.24 -8.25 -3.67
CA ILE A 173 13.54 -7.94 -3.07
C ILE A 173 13.68 -6.43 -2.83
N SER A 174 14.54 -6.02 -1.90
CA SER A 174 15.05 -4.66 -1.84
C SER A 174 16.14 -4.50 -2.91
N GLY A 175 16.10 -3.42 -3.68
CA GLY A 175 17.18 -3.10 -4.61
C GLY A 175 18.36 -2.41 -3.93
N ASP A 176 18.15 -1.93 -2.71
CA ASP A 176 19.14 -1.31 -1.83
C ASP A 176 18.53 -1.18 -0.43
N ASP A 177 19.24 -1.55 0.62
CA ASP A 177 18.79 -1.36 2.01
C ASP A 177 18.85 0.11 2.46
N MET A 178 19.55 0.96 1.70
CA MET A 178 19.73 2.39 1.95
C MET A 178 20.45 2.69 3.29
N THR A 179 21.26 1.76 3.75
CA THR A 179 22.07 1.92 4.96
C THR A 179 23.53 1.61 4.63
N ASP A 180 24.46 2.31 5.28
CA ASP A 180 25.90 2.20 4.99
C ASP A 180 26.49 0.80 5.18
N LYS A 181 25.78 -0.08 5.89
CA LYS A 181 26.25 -1.43 6.25
C LYS A 181 25.32 -2.55 5.76
N GLY A 182 24.17 -2.20 5.19
CA GLY A 182 23.21 -3.16 4.60
C GLY A 182 23.62 -3.63 3.21
N LEU A 183 22.73 -4.35 2.53
CA LEU A 183 22.92 -4.68 1.11
C LEU A 183 22.83 -3.40 0.28
N GLY A 184 23.90 -3.08 -0.44
CA GLY A 184 23.88 -2.06 -1.48
C GLY A 184 23.38 -2.62 -2.81
N LEU A 185 23.17 -1.73 -3.79
CA LEU A 185 22.65 -2.10 -5.11
C LEU A 185 23.46 -3.21 -5.80
N GLU A 186 24.78 -3.22 -5.66
CA GLU A 186 25.65 -4.25 -6.30
C GLU A 186 25.37 -5.65 -5.74
N GLU A 187 25.27 -5.80 -4.41
CA GLU A 187 24.89 -7.11 -3.83
C GLU A 187 23.45 -7.49 -4.16
N CYS A 188 22.53 -6.53 -4.23
CA CYS A 188 21.14 -6.78 -4.65
C CYS A 188 21.04 -7.26 -6.11
N ILE A 189 21.92 -6.77 -7.00
CA ILE A 189 22.05 -7.28 -8.38
C ILE A 189 22.51 -8.75 -8.37
N GLU A 190 23.48 -9.10 -7.52
CA GLU A 190 23.92 -10.50 -7.42
C GLU A 190 22.81 -11.41 -6.85
N VAL A 191 22.04 -10.94 -5.86
CA VAL A 191 20.85 -11.68 -5.38
C VAL A 191 19.83 -11.86 -6.52
N ALA A 192 19.58 -10.80 -7.31
CA ALA A 192 18.68 -10.89 -8.46
C ALA A 192 19.15 -11.92 -9.50
N ARG A 193 20.47 -12.00 -9.77
CA ARG A 193 21.04 -13.04 -10.64
C ARG A 193 20.88 -14.46 -10.09
N MET A 194 20.98 -14.63 -8.75
CA MET A 194 20.80 -15.95 -8.11
C MET A 194 19.36 -16.47 -8.23
N ILE A 195 18.38 -15.59 -8.39
CA ILE A 195 16.96 -15.95 -8.51
C ILE A 195 16.43 -15.88 -9.95
N ASP A 196 17.21 -15.43 -10.93
CA ASP A 196 16.80 -15.15 -12.32
C ASP A 196 16.15 -16.35 -13.03
N ASP A 197 16.59 -17.56 -12.71
CA ASP A 197 16.05 -18.82 -13.27
C ASP A 197 15.02 -19.53 -12.37
N LYS A 198 14.74 -18.96 -11.19
CA LYS A 198 13.86 -19.57 -10.17
C LYS A 198 12.46 -18.95 -10.12
N VAL A 199 12.33 -17.72 -10.59
CA VAL A 199 11.10 -16.92 -10.49
C VAL A 199 10.67 -16.39 -11.85
N ASP A 200 9.40 -15.99 -11.96
CA ASP A 200 8.79 -15.52 -13.21
C ASP A 200 8.65 -13.98 -13.22
N LEU A 201 8.83 -13.32 -12.07
CA LEU A 201 8.84 -11.87 -11.92
C LEU A 201 9.71 -11.47 -10.73
N ILE A 202 10.56 -10.46 -10.91
CA ILE A 202 11.35 -9.84 -9.83
C ILE A 202 10.77 -8.47 -9.51
N ASN A 203 10.19 -8.32 -8.33
CA ASN A 203 9.66 -7.05 -7.83
C ASN A 203 10.75 -6.32 -7.02
N VAL A 204 11.14 -5.15 -7.49
CA VAL A 204 12.20 -4.37 -6.86
C VAL A 204 11.60 -3.22 -6.04
N SER A 205 11.74 -3.35 -4.74
CA SER A 205 11.43 -2.33 -3.75
C SER A 205 12.72 -1.69 -3.20
N CYS A 206 12.68 -1.08 -2.01
CA CYS A 206 13.79 -0.33 -1.45
C CYS A 206 13.69 -0.25 0.07
N GLY A 207 14.86 -0.21 0.72
CA GLY A 207 14.98 0.06 2.13
C GLY A 207 14.56 -1.09 3.04
N ASN A 208 14.64 -0.83 4.33
CA ASN A 208 14.17 -1.73 5.38
C ASN A 208 13.39 -0.95 6.45
N HIS A 209 12.76 -1.66 7.38
CA HIS A 209 11.98 -1.05 8.47
C HIS A 209 12.79 -0.86 9.75
N GLU A 210 14.05 -1.25 9.77
CA GLU A 210 14.93 -1.13 10.93
C GLU A 210 15.21 0.32 11.29
N ASP A 211 15.48 1.13 10.26
CA ASP A 211 15.76 2.55 10.42
C ASP A 211 14.48 3.35 10.13
N PRO A 212 13.96 4.13 11.11
CA PRO A 212 12.80 5.01 10.89
C PRO A 212 12.97 5.98 9.72
N ASP A 213 14.19 6.44 9.45
CA ASP A 213 14.47 7.34 8.32
C ASP A 213 14.33 6.59 6.98
N MET A 214 14.62 5.29 6.96
CA MET A 214 14.45 4.44 5.78
C MET A 214 13.00 4.09 5.51
N PHE A 215 12.12 4.15 6.51
CA PHE A 215 10.69 3.98 6.29
C PHE A 215 10.14 4.94 5.21
N CYS A 216 10.65 6.17 5.20
CA CYS A 216 10.29 7.18 4.20
C CYS A 216 10.83 6.89 2.79
N ARG A 217 11.80 5.99 2.64
CA ARG A 217 12.33 5.51 1.35
C ARG A 217 11.58 4.25 0.89
N THR A 218 11.33 3.33 1.80
CA THR A 218 10.50 2.15 1.55
C THR A 218 9.09 2.55 1.12
N HIS A 219 8.54 3.57 1.77
CA HIS A 219 7.22 4.12 1.51
C HIS A 219 7.31 5.62 1.18
N PRO A 220 7.77 6.03 -0.03
CA PRO A 220 8.11 7.41 -0.28
C PRO A 220 6.99 8.40 0.10
N SER A 221 7.34 9.38 0.94
CA SER A 221 6.45 10.46 1.40
C SER A 221 6.32 11.57 0.35
N ALA A 222 5.53 12.61 0.65
CA ALA A 222 5.39 13.76 -0.23
C ALA A 222 6.68 14.57 -0.42
N PHE A 223 7.68 14.39 0.45
CA PHE A 223 8.99 15.05 0.33
C PHE A 223 9.91 14.45 -0.74
N TYR A 224 9.61 13.22 -1.21
CA TYR A 224 10.37 12.56 -2.26
C TYR A 224 9.72 12.76 -3.64
N LYS A 225 10.53 12.74 -4.68
CA LYS A 225 10.02 12.68 -6.07
C LYS A 225 9.22 11.40 -6.29
N ARG A 226 8.22 11.46 -7.16
CA ARG A 226 7.50 10.27 -7.60
C ARG A 226 8.43 9.35 -8.35
N GLY A 227 8.26 8.03 -8.14
CA GLY A 227 9.10 7.02 -8.77
C GLY A 227 10.55 7.06 -8.29
N VAL A 228 10.82 7.57 -7.09
CA VAL A 228 12.18 7.74 -6.55
C VAL A 228 13.01 6.46 -6.50
N ASN A 229 12.37 5.28 -6.49
CA ASN A 229 13.02 3.97 -6.43
C ASN A 229 13.08 3.25 -7.79
N VAL A 230 12.53 3.83 -8.86
CA VAL A 230 12.48 3.21 -10.19
C VAL A 230 13.89 2.89 -10.72
N TYR A 231 14.88 3.71 -10.42
CA TYR A 231 16.26 3.49 -10.86
C TYR A 231 16.85 2.17 -10.37
N LEU A 232 16.42 1.67 -9.21
CA LEU A 232 16.87 0.37 -8.68
C LEU A 232 16.37 -0.79 -9.57
N ALA A 233 15.09 -0.75 -9.93
CA ALA A 233 14.52 -1.72 -10.87
C ALA A 233 15.19 -1.63 -12.25
N ALA A 234 15.40 -0.41 -12.74
CA ALA A 234 16.06 -0.18 -14.03
C ALA A 234 17.50 -0.70 -14.06
N GLU A 235 18.23 -0.60 -12.94
CA GLU A 235 19.59 -1.10 -12.86
C GLU A 235 19.60 -2.64 -12.77
N ILE A 236 18.81 -3.24 -11.89
CA ILE A 236 18.68 -4.70 -11.75
C ILE A 236 18.27 -5.35 -13.07
N LYS A 237 17.31 -4.75 -13.79
CA LYS A 237 16.82 -5.25 -15.08
C LYS A 237 17.93 -5.46 -16.14
N LYS A 238 19.00 -4.70 -16.09
CA LYS A 238 20.13 -4.85 -17.02
C LYS A 238 20.91 -6.15 -16.82
N HIS A 239 20.70 -6.83 -15.69
CA HIS A 239 21.51 -7.96 -15.25
C HIS A 239 20.75 -9.28 -15.17
N VAL A 240 19.44 -9.28 -15.42
CA VAL A 240 18.56 -10.45 -15.37
C VAL A 240 17.75 -10.60 -16.65
N LYS A 241 17.23 -11.81 -16.91
CA LYS A 241 16.34 -12.12 -18.04
C LYS A 241 14.87 -12.10 -17.62
N THR A 242 14.61 -12.43 -16.35
CA THR A 242 13.29 -12.41 -15.74
C THR A 242 12.71 -10.98 -15.80
N PRO A 243 11.44 -10.81 -16.17
CA PRO A 243 10.77 -9.52 -16.11
C PRO A 243 10.91 -8.84 -14.74
N VAL A 244 11.06 -7.52 -14.74
CA VAL A 244 11.26 -6.73 -13.53
C VAL A 244 10.09 -5.77 -13.30
N ALA A 245 9.52 -5.82 -12.10
CA ALA A 245 8.53 -4.87 -11.62
C ALA A 245 9.18 -3.78 -10.78
N CYS A 246 8.68 -2.54 -10.90
CA CYS A 246 9.06 -1.43 -10.04
C CYS A 246 7.89 -0.97 -9.17
N VAL A 247 8.19 -0.52 -7.96
CA VAL A 247 7.23 0.03 -7.01
C VAL A 247 7.80 1.27 -6.32
N GLY A 248 6.93 2.18 -5.91
CA GLY A 248 7.31 3.30 -5.04
C GLY A 248 6.80 4.66 -5.51
N SER A 249 5.72 5.14 -4.87
CA SER A 249 5.16 6.48 -5.10
C SER A 249 4.71 6.76 -6.55
N LEU A 250 4.21 5.74 -7.26
CA LEU A 250 3.65 5.84 -8.59
C LEU A 250 2.13 5.99 -8.52
N ASN A 251 1.57 6.97 -9.24
CA ASN A 251 0.13 7.21 -9.32
C ASN A 251 -0.27 8.03 -10.58
N ASP A 252 0.70 8.40 -11.42
CA ASP A 252 0.47 9.13 -12.66
C ASP A 252 0.60 8.16 -13.84
N PRO A 253 -0.47 7.90 -14.62
CA PRO A 253 -0.41 7.02 -15.77
C PRO A 253 0.63 7.41 -16.82
N ALA A 254 0.85 8.71 -17.04
CA ALA A 254 1.85 9.17 -18.01
C ALA A 254 3.28 8.83 -17.57
N GLN A 255 3.58 8.99 -16.28
CA GLN A 255 4.88 8.58 -15.72
C GLN A 255 5.06 7.04 -15.78
N MET A 256 4.00 6.29 -15.47
CA MET A 256 4.06 4.82 -15.52
C MET A 256 4.26 4.31 -16.95
N GLU A 257 3.59 4.91 -17.92
CA GLU A 257 3.78 4.60 -19.33
C GLU A 257 5.21 4.89 -19.81
N GLU A 258 5.80 6.01 -19.37
CA GLU A 258 7.17 6.37 -19.70
C GLU A 258 8.18 5.39 -19.11
N ILE A 259 7.97 4.90 -17.89
CA ILE A 259 8.82 3.86 -17.26
C ILE A 259 8.84 2.59 -18.12
N ILE A 260 7.69 2.14 -18.60
CA ILE A 260 7.59 0.95 -19.45
C ILE A 260 8.22 1.21 -20.84
N LYS A 261 7.86 2.31 -21.51
CA LYS A 261 8.38 2.67 -22.84
C LYS A 261 9.89 2.84 -22.88
N SER A 262 10.47 3.45 -21.86
CA SER A 262 11.92 3.62 -21.75
C SER A 262 12.67 2.36 -21.32
N GLY A 263 11.95 1.25 -21.03
CA GLY A 263 12.52 -0.02 -20.64
C GLY A 263 13.10 -0.06 -19.22
N GLN A 264 12.72 0.89 -18.35
CA GLN A 264 13.18 0.91 -16.97
C GLN A 264 12.59 -0.23 -16.12
N ALA A 265 11.39 -0.68 -16.44
CA ALA A 265 10.74 -1.84 -15.85
C ALA A 265 9.80 -2.48 -16.88
N ASP A 266 9.36 -3.72 -16.62
CA ASP A 266 8.36 -4.43 -17.42
C ASP A 266 6.97 -4.31 -16.81
N VAL A 267 6.88 -4.13 -15.50
CA VAL A 267 5.64 -4.01 -14.73
C VAL A 267 5.75 -2.85 -13.75
N VAL A 268 4.63 -2.14 -13.57
CA VAL A 268 4.49 -1.11 -12.53
C VAL A 268 3.52 -1.58 -11.46
N GLU A 269 3.94 -1.52 -10.20
CA GLU A 269 3.11 -1.90 -9.07
C GLU A 269 2.63 -0.70 -8.26
N LEU A 270 1.38 -0.78 -7.81
CA LEU A 270 0.68 0.26 -7.09
C LEU A 270 0.25 -0.25 -5.70
N GLY A 271 0.69 0.45 -4.65
CA GLY A 271 0.16 0.23 -3.29
C GLY A 271 -0.83 1.33 -2.92
N ARG A 272 -0.35 2.38 -2.25
CA ARG A 272 -1.18 3.48 -1.71
C ARG A 272 -2.01 4.23 -2.75
N ALA A 273 -1.57 4.27 -4.01
CA ALA A 273 -2.34 4.86 -5.09
C ALA A 273 -3.67 4.14 -5.30
N SER A 274 -3.69 2.80 -5.18
CA SER A 274 -4.92 2.00 -5.26
C SER A 274 -5.82 2.16 -4.03
N LEU A 275 -5.28 2.53 -2.86
CA LEU A 275 -6.09 2.91 -1.70
C LEU A 275 -6.78 4.26 -1.91
N ALA A 276 -6.09 5.22 -2.53
CA ALA A 276 -6.64 6.52 -2.84
C ALA A 276 -7.69 6.46 -3.97
N ASP A 277 -7.41 5.68 -5.01
CA ASP A 277 -8.33 5.43 -6.13
C ASP A 277 -8.27 3.97 -6.59
N PRO A 278 -9.18 3.10 -6.14
CA PRO A 278 -9.19 1.71 -6.54
C PRO A 278 -9.50 1.50 -8.03
N TYR A 279 -10.04 2.52 -8.70
CA TYR A 279 -10.32 2.50 -10.13
C TYR A 279 -9.20 3.11 -10.99
N LEU A 280 -8.05 3.45 -10.39
CA LEU A 280 -6.92 4.06 -11.12
C LEU A 280 -6.54 3.29 -12.38
N PRO A 281 -6.33 1.96 -12.36
CA PRO A 281 -5.96 1.21 -13.57
C PRO A 281 -7.05 1.28 -14.66
N LYS A 282 -8.32 1.18 -14.25
CA LYS A 282 -9.46 1.30 -15.20
C LYS A 282 -9.56 2.71 -15.79
N LYS A 283 -9.42 3.75 -14.98
CA LYS A 283 -9.44 5.14 -15.44
C LYS A 283 -8.30 5.44 -16.40
N ALA A 284 -7.11 4.90 -16.10
CA ALA A 284 -5.97 5.01 -17.03
C ALA A 284 -6.26 4.32 -18.36
N TYR A 285 -6.79 3.11 -18.34
CA TYR A 285 -7.17 2.35 -19.52
C TYR A 285 -8.26 3.05 -20.36
N ASP A 286 -9.27 3.65 -19.71
CA ASP A 286 -10.39 4.36 -20.35
C ASP A 286 -9.99 5.78 -20.83
N GLY A 287 -8.75 6.23 -20.64
CA GLY A 287 -8.32 7.58 -21.00
C GLY A 287 -8.81 8.69 -20.06
N CYS A 288 -9.27 8.33 -18.86
CA CYS A 288 -9.81 9.24 -17.85
C CYS A 288 -8.80 9.57 -16.74
N ALA A 289 -7.54 9.77 -17.08
CA ALA A 289 -6.45 10.02 -16.13
C ALA A 289 -6.68 11.30 -15.28
N ASP A 290 -7.41 12.27 -15.82
CA ASP A 290 -7.77 13.52 -15.16
C ASP A 290 -8.84 13.37 -14.05
N ASP A 291 -9.46 12.19 -13.91
CA ASP A 291 -10.39 11.85 -12.82
C ASP A 291 -9.76 10.94 -11.76
N ILE A 292 -8.47 10.66 -11.83
CA ILE A 292 -7.78 9.84 -10.83
C ILE A 292 -7.56 10.66 -9.56
N THR A 293 -8.07 10.15 -8.42
CA THR A 293 -7.77 10.73 -7.10
C THR A 293 -6.31 10.48 -6.73
N PRO A 294 -5.48 11.51 -6.57
CA PRO A 294 -4.07 11.31 -6.26
C PRO A 294 -3.88 10.85 -4.82
N CYS A 295 -2.98 9.89 -4.60
CA CYS A 295 -2.48 9.61 -3.26
C CYS A 295 -1.63 10.77 -2.76
N LEU A 296 -1.97 11.36 -1.62
CA LEU A 296 -1.24 12.50 -1.04
C LEU A 296 0.07 12.11 -0.36
N ARG A 297 0.37 10.82 -0.24
CA ARG A 297 1.57 10.30 0.45
C ARG A 297 1.66 10.81 1.90
N CYS A 298 0.52 10.94 2.58
CA CYS A 298 0.33 11.56 3.88
C CYS A 298 0.41 10.57 5.06
N TYR A 299 0.55 9.26 4.79
CA TYR A 299 0.62 8.17 5.78
C TYR A 299 -0.62 7.95 6.65
N GLU A 300 -1.78 8.54 6.36
CA GLU A 300 -3.03 8.27 7.10
C GLU A 300 -3.35 6.76 7.15
N CYS A 301 -3.14 6.06 6.05
CA CYS A 301 -3.32 4.61 5.99
C CYS A 301 -2.36 3.83 6.91
N PHE A 302 -1.11 4.28 7.07
CA PHE A 302 -0.15 3.67 7.99
C PHE A 302 -0.47 4.00 9.45
N GLY A 303 -0.94 5.22 9.75
CA GLY A 303 -1.37 5.59 11.10
C GLY A 303 -2.49 4.69 11.61
N ALA A 304 -3.48 4.41 10.77
CA ALA A 304 -4.57 3.50 11.10
C ALA A 304 -4.10 2.04 11.30
N THR A 305 -3.26 1.52 10.38
CA THR A 305 -2.73 0.15 10.49
C THR A 305 -1.80 0.00 11.69
N GLY A 306 -0.97 1.00 11.98
CA GLY A 306 -0.10 1.00 13.16
C GLY A 306 -0.86 0.96 14.49
N GLN A 307 -2.11 1.42 14.51
CA GLN A 307 -3.02 1.30 15.65
C GLN A 307 -3.92 0.07 15.59
N LEU A 308 -3.68 -0.84 14.64
CA LEU A 308 -4.52 -2.02 14.36
C LEU A 308 -6.00 -1.66 14.08
N GLU A 309 -6.26 -0.45 13.63
CA GLU A 309 -7.57 -0.01 13.16
C GLU A 309 -7.81 -0.42 11.71
N MET A 310 -9.06 -0.23 11.26
CA MET A 310 -9.37 -0.37 9.84
C MET A 310 -8.63 0.68 9.03
N VAL A 311 -8.05 0.27 7.91
CA VAL A 311 -7.31 1.17 7.01
C VAL A 311 -8.20 2.33 6.56
N LYS A 312 -7.70 3.55 6.71
CA LYS A 312 -8.34 4.80 6.31
C LYS A 312 -7.53 5.49 5.21
N CYS A 313 -8.17 6.37 4.46
CA CYS A 313 -7.49 7.19 3.46
C CYS A 313 -8.01 8.62 3.54
N ALA A 314 -7.09 9.60 3.58
CA ALA A 314 -7.44 11.02 3.65
C ALA A 314 -8.26 11.52 2.44
N VAL A 315 -8.17 10.85 1.29
CA VAL A 315 -8.81 11.27 0.03
C VAL A 315 -9.83 10.27 -0.54
N ASN A 316 -9.94 9.08 0.06
CA ASN A 316 -10.94 8.09 -0.32
C ASN A 316 -11.91 7.84 0.85
N PRO A 317 -13.06 8.51 0.87
CA PRO A 317 -14.01 8.40 1.97
C PRO A 317 -14.71 7.04 2.05
N THR A 318 -14.53 6.17 1.06
CA THR A 318 -15.13 4.83 1.04
C THR A 318 -14.12 3.75 1.48
N MET A 319 -12.90 4.12 1.79
CA MET A 319 -11.88 3.17 2.24
C MET A 319 -12.29 2.53 3.56
N GLY A 320 -12.30 1.19 3.61
CA GLY A 320 -12.85 0.42 4.72
C GLY A 320 -14.37 0.20 4.66
N GLU A 321 -15.10 1.01 3.90
CA GLU A 321 -16.56 0.98 3.77
C GLU A 321 -17.02 0.53 2.37
N GLN A 322 -16.15 -0.12 1.58
CA GLN A 322 -16.42 -0.41 0.17
C GLN A 322 -17.66 -1.27 -0.03
N LEU A 323 -17.97 -2.20 0.87
CA LEU A 323 -19.17 -3.02 0.79
C LEU A 323 -20.41 -2.15 0.99
N ALA A 324 -20.44 -1.33 2.03
CA ALA A 324 -21.55 -0.41 2.29
C ALA A 324 -21.73 0.59 1.14
N ALA A 325 -20.63 1.08 0.56
CA ALA A 325 -20.65 1.99 -0.58
C ALA A 325 -21.19 1.34 -1.87
N LYS A 326 -21.01 0.02 -2.04
CA LYS A 326 -21.50 -0.76 -3.20
C LYS A 326 -22.93 -1.26 -3.06
N LEU A 327 -23.48 -1.30 -1.84
CA LEU A 327 -24.88 -1.71 -1.67
C LEU A 327 -25.79 -0.80 -2.50
N PRO A 328 -26.83 -1.36 -3.14
CA PRO A 328 -27.80 -0.57 -3.90
C PRO A 328 -28.39 0.51 -2.99
N LYS A 329 -28.06 1.75 -3.29
CA LYS A 329 -28.68 2.88 -2.58
C LYS A 329 -30.10 2.96 -3.10
N LYS A 330 -31.08 2.86 -2.19
CA LYS A 330 -32.47 3.15 -2.57
C LYS A 330 -32.50 4.52 -3.21
N ALA A 331 -33.09 4.62 -4.40
CA ALA A 331 -33.41 5.92 -4.96
C ALA A 331 -34.17 6.71 -3.89
N PRO A 332 -33.91 8.02 -3.72
CA PRO A 332 -34.66 8.80 -2.78
C PRO A 332 -36.12 8.69 -3.11
N GLY A 333 -36.94 8.35 -2.13
CA GLY A 333 -38.39 8.27 -2.33
C GLY A 333 -38.97 9.64 -2.74
N GLN A 334 -38.22 10.71 -2.43
CA GLN A 334 -38.51 12.08 -2.84
C GLN A 334 -37.19 12.81 -3.11
N LYS A 335 -37.11 13.48 -4.26
CA LYS A 335 -36.03 14.41 -4.57
C LYS A 335 -36.04 15.55 -3.56
N LYS A 336 -34.90 15.82 -2.94
CA LYS A 336 -34.72 16.87 -1.94
C LYS A 336 -33.86 18.00 -2.48
N LYS A 337 -34.11 19.20 -2.02
CA LYS A 337 -33.27 20.38 -2.19
C LYS A 337 -32.23 20.40 -1.06
N VAL A 338 -30.98 20.28 -1.41
CA VAL A 338 -29.86 20.20 -0.47
C VAL A 338 -29.01 21.44 -0.60
N LEU A 339 -28.82 22.15 0.52
CA LEU A 339 -27.86 23.26 0.61
C LEU A 339 -26.60 22.79 1.34
N VAL A 340 -25.44 23.02 0.73
CA VAL A 340 -24.14 22.79 1.34
C VAL A 340 -23.43 24.13 1.51
N ALA A 341 -23.09 24.49 2.75
CA ALA A 341 -22.34 25.69 3.07
C ALA A 341 -20.86 25.37 3.18
N GLY A 342 -20.05 25.93 2.28
CA GLY A 342 -18.61 25.79 2.21
C GLY A 342 -18.13 24.84 1.12
N GLY A 343 -17.28 25.34 0.23
CA GLY A 343 -16.72 24.64 -0.92
C GLY A 343 -15.37 23.98 -0.68
N GLY A 344 -15.02 23.69 0.58
CA GLY A 344 -13.86 22.88 0.94
C GLY A 344 -14.05 21.39 0.62
N PRO A 345 -13.07 20.51 0.90
CA PRO A 345 -13.12 19.09 0.51
C PRO A 345 -14.35 18.37 1.09
N ALA A 346 -14.75 18.67 2.31
CA ALA A 346 -15.92 18.08 2.94
C ALA A 346 -17.23 18.50 2.23
N GLY A 347 -17.38 19.79 1.91
CA GLY A 347 -18.56 20.30 1.22
C GLY A 347 -18.65 19.81 -0.22
N MET A 348 -17.54 19.82 -0.96
CA MET A 348 -17.49 19.25 -2.31
C MET A 348 -17.88 17.77 -2.31
N GLN A 349 -17.36 16.97 -1.38
CA GLN A 349 -17.70 15.55 -1.28
C GLN A 349 -19.16 15.31 -0.90
N ALA A 350 -19.70 16.11 0.04
CA ALA A 350 -21.11 16.05 0.42
C ALA A 350 -22.03 16.40 -0.78
N ALA A 351 -21.68 17.44 -1.52
CA ALA A 351 -22.42 17.89 -2.69
C ALA A 351 -22.43 16.81 -3.80
N ILE A 352 -21.25 16.25 -4.15
CA ILE A 352 -21.11 15.15 -5.11
C ILE A 352 -21.96 13.95 -4.69
N THR A 353 -21.90 13.57 -3.42
CA THR A 353 -22.61 12.40 -2.90
C THR A 353 -24.12 12.63 -2.96
N ALA A 354 -24.62 13.79 -2.58
CA ALA A 354 -26.05 14.13 -2.62
C ALA A 354 -26.58 14.18 -4.06
N ALA A 355 -25.82 14.82 -4.97
CA ALA A 355 -26.19 14.90 -6.39
C ALA A 355 -26.23 13.52 -7.06
N ASN A 356 -25.23 12.68 -6.82
CA ASN A 356 -25.18 11.30 -7.32
C ASN A 356 -26.30 10.41 -6.75
N ARG A 357 -26.94 10.82 -5.66
CA ARG A 357 -28.15 10.18 -5.12
C ARG A 357 -29.45 10.73 -5.71
N GLY A 358 -29.38 11.68 -6.63
CA GLY A 358 -30.52 12.24 -7.35
C GLY A 358 -31.17 13.46 -6.67
N HIS A 359 -30.53 14.06 -5.69
CA HIS A 359 -31.02 15.30 -5.06
C HIS A 359 -30.65 16.54 -5.89
N GLU A 360 -31.36 17.63 -5.67
CA GLU A 360 -31.01 18.97 -6.17
C GLU A 360 -30.05 19.61 -5.18
N VAL A 361 -28.84 19.98 -5.61
CA VAL A 361 -27.78 20.41 -4.70
C VAL A 361 -27.28 21.80 -5.06
N ILE A 362 -27.29 22.68 -4.08
CA ILE A 362 -26.64 23.98 -4.11
C ILE A 362 -25.40 23.90 -3.21
N LEU A 363 -24.23 24.21 -3.76
CA LEU A 363 -22.98 24.35 -3.03
C LEU A 363 -22.60 25.83 -3.00
N ALA A 364 -22.74 26.47 -1.85
CA ALA A 364 -22.41 27.88 -1.67
C ALA A 364 -21.06 28.05 -0.97
N GLU A 365 -20.17 28.83 -1.58
CA GLU A 365 -18.83 29.12 -1.10
C GLU A 365 -18.61 30.65 -1.02
N LYS A 366 -18.13 31.14 0.12
CA LYS A 366 -17.92 32.56 0.34
C LYS A 366 -16.78 33.19 -0.46
N SER A 367 -15.78 32.34 -0.85
CA SER A 367 -14.66 32.77 -1.68
C SER A 367 -14.99 32.68 -3.18
N ASP A 368 -14.07 33.14 -4.00
CA ASP A 368 -14.15 33.11 -5.46
C ASP A 368 -13.78 31.77 -6.10
N LYS A 369 -13.48 30.75 -5.26
CA LYS A 369 -13.04 29.41 -5.74
C LYS A 369 -13.36 28.30 -4.73
N LEU A 370 -13.52 27.09 -5.23
CA LEU A 370 -13.61 25.87 -4.42
C LEU A 370 -12.25 25.46 -3.87
N GLY A 371 -12.20 24.51 -2.94
CA GLY A 371 -10.99 23.93 -2.38
C GLY A 371 -10.71 24.33 -0.93
N GLY A 372 -11.18 25.48 -0.46
CA GLY A 372 -11.04 25.92 0.93
C GLY A 372 -9.59 25.83 1.44
N ASN A 373 -9.40 25.20 2.61
CA ASN A 373 -8.07 25.04 3.23
C ASN A 373 -7.09 24.14 2.47
N LEU A 374 -7.51 23.47 1.40
CA LEU A 374 -6.56 22.74 0.52
C LEU A 374 -5.62 23.70 -0.23
N HIS A 375 -6.02 24.95 -0.49
CA HIS A 375 -5.15 25.93 -1.15
C HIS A 375 -3.90 26.27 -0.31
N PRO A 376 -4.00 26.73 0.93
CA PRO A 376 -2.82 26.96 1.77
C PRO A 376 -2.06 25.65 2.06
N ALA A 377 -2.75 24.51 2.22
CA ALA A 377 -2.11 23.22 2.42
C ALA A 377 -1.29 22.77 1.19
N GLY A 378 -1.71 23.14 -0.01
CA GLY A 378 -1.02 22.85 -1.28
C GLY A 378 0.00 23.91 -1.71
N ALA A 379 0.27 24.93 -0.92
CA ALA A 379 1.14 26.05 -1.30
C ALA A 379 2.61 25.64 -1.47
N ALA A 380 3.11 24.70 -0.66
CA ALA A 380 4.48 24.21 -0.79
C ALA A 380 4.69 23.49 -2.13
N TYR A 381 5.85 23.71 -2.78
CA TYR A 381 6.15 23.17 -4.11
C TYR A 381 5.99 21.65 -4.23
N PHE A 382 6.35 20.90 -3.18
CA PHE A 382 6.28 19.44 -3.12
C PHE A 382 4.86 18.91 -2.81
N LYS A 383 3.88 19.78 -2.61
CA LYS A 383 2.47 19.43 -2.33
C LYS A 383 1.60 19.48 -3.60
N GLU A 384 2.16 19.16 -4.75
CA GLU A 384 1.44 19.13 -6.04
C GLU A 384 0.21 18.23 -6.03
N ASP A 385 0.25 17.10 -5.26
CA ASP A 385 -0.87 16.19 -5.12
C ASP A 385 -2.12 16.83 -4.53
N ILE A 386 -1.94 17.79 -3.61
CA ILE A 386 -3.07 18.54 -3.03
C ILE A 386 -3.68 19.47 -4.07
N ARG A 387 -2.87 20.13 -4.90
CA ARG A 387 -3.36 20.97 -5.99
C ARG A 387 -4.14 20.17 -7.01
N LYS A 388 -3.60 19.00 -7.41
CA LYS A 388 -4.30 18.07 -8.32
C LYS A 388 -5.60 17.53 -7.71
N LEU A 389 -5.64 17.28 -6.41
CA LEU A 389 -6.87 16.86 -5.72
C LEU A 389 -7.99 17.90 -5.85
N ILE A 390 -7.67 19.20 -5.70
CA ILE A 390 -8.64 20.28 -5.89
C ILE A 390 -9.24 20.21 -7.29
N GLU A 391 -8.39 20.15 -8.33
CA GLU A 391 -8.82 20.08 -9.73
C GLU A 391 -9.73 18.88 -10.01
N VAL A 392 -9.38 17.70 -9.46
CA VAL A 392 -10.20 16.48 -9.60
C VAL A 392 -11.56 16.65 -8.92
N MET A 393 -11.59 17.23 -7.71
CA MET A 393 -12.85 17.44 -6.99
C MET A 393 -13.74 18.49 -7.66
N GLU A 394 -13.19 19.58 -8.18
CA GLU A 394 -13.92 20.59 -8.95
C GLU A 394 -14.58 19.98 -10.19
N LYS A 395 -13.83 19.18 -10.96
CA LYS A 395 -14.39 18.44 -12.11
C LYS A 395 -15.53 17.52 -11.72
N ARG A 396 -15.40 16.81 -10.60
CA ARG A 396 -16.46 15.91 -10.09
C ARG A 396 -17.70 16.67 -9.63
N VAL A 397 -17.54 17.80 -8.98
CA VAL A 397 -18.65 18.70 -8.61
C VAL A 397 -19.43 19.14 -9.86
N SER A 398 -18.70 19.60 -10.90
CA SER A 398 -19.28 20.00 -12.17
C SER A 398 -20.00 18.85 -12.87
N ARG A 399 -19.35 17.68 -13.01
CA ARG A 399 -19.95 16.47 -13.64
C ARG A 399 -21.19 15.96 -12.90
N ALA A 400 -21.27 16.16 -11.59
CA ALA A 400 -22.42 15.77 -10.79
C ALA A 400 -23.63 16.72 -10.96
N GLY A 401 -23.48 17.83 -11.68
CA GLY A 401 -24.54 18.80 -11.92
C GLY A 401 -24.94 19.61 -10.68
N VAL A 402 -23.97 19.87 -9.79
CA VAL A 402 -24.15 20.71 -8.59
C VAL A 402 -24.24 22.18 -9.00
N ASP A 403 -25.25 22.90 -8.46
CA ASP A 403 -25.35 24.36 -8.58
C ASP A 403 -24.32 25.03 -7.64
N VAL A 404 -23.20 25.45 -8.22
CA VAL A 404 -22.09 26.08 -7.47
C VAL A 404 -22.27 27.59 -7.44
N ARG A 405 -22.35 28.16 -6.22
CA ARG A 405 -22.49 29.59 -5.99
C ARG A 405 -21.26 30.12 -5.25
N LEU A 406 -20.32 30.66 -6.00
CA LEU A 406 -19.14 31.32 -5.46
C LEU A 406 -19.50 32.74 -4.96
N ASN A 407 -18.60 33.35 -4.18
CA ASN A 407 -18.80 34.66 -3.56
C ASN A 407 -20.13 34.74 -2.79
N THR A 408 -20.59 33.62 -2.22
CA THR A 408 -21.88 33.47 -1.56
C THR A 408 -21.69 32.99 -0.13
N GLU A 409 -21.82 33.90 0.84
CA GLU A 409 -21.79 33.56 2.26
C GLU A 409 -23.16 33.02 2.70
N VAL A 410 -23.19 31.86 3.30
CA VAL A 410 -24.42 31.25 3.81
C VAL A 410 -24.70 31.80 5.20
N THR A 411 -25.63 32.75 5.25
CA THR A 411 -26.18 33.33 6.48
C THR A 411 -27.50 32.66 6.86
N PRO A 412 -28.03 32.88 8.09
CA PRO A 412 -29.38 32.42 8.45
C PRO A 412 -30.48 32.98 7.55
N ALA A 413 -30.30 34.16 7.00
CA ALA A 413 -31.23 34.75 6.02
C ALA A 413 -31.18 33.97 4.69
N TYR A 414 -29.98 33.65 4.20
CA TYR A 414 -29.81 32.89 2.99
C TYR A 414 -30.42 31.47 3.08
N VAL A 415 -30.29 30.82 4.25
CA VAL A 415 -30.94 29.50 4.48
C VAL A 415 -32.45 29.63 4.44
N LYS A 416 -33.02 30.67 5.04
CA LYS A 416 -34.48 30.94 5.01
C LYS A 416 -34.97 31.23 3.59
N GLU A 417 -34.23 32.00 2.82
CA GLU A 417 -34.56 32.31 1.41
C GLU A 417 -34.45 31.07 0.50
N THR A 418 -33.42 30.23 0.73
CA THR A 418 -33.19 29.03 -0.06
C THR A 418 -34.21 27.95 0.26
N GLU A 419 -34.75 27.90 1.46
CA GLU A 419 -35.68 26.86 1.95
C GLU A 419 -35.24 25.41 1.60
N PRO A 420 -34.04 24.97 2.05
CA PRO A 420 -33.57 23.63 1.76
C PRO A 420 -34.29 22.59 2.63
N ASP A 421 -34.57 21.42 2.05
CA ASP A 421 -35.01 20.24 2.82
C ASP A 421 -33.91 19.67 3.72
N VAL A 422 -32.63 19.85 3.31
CA VAL A 422 -31.44 19.38 4.03
C VAL A 422 -30.35 20.44 3.94
N PHE A 423 -29.73 20.73 5.07
CA PHE A 423 -28.65 21.69 5.17
C PHE A 423 -27.38 21.02 5.73
N PHE A 424 -26.27 21.07 4.98
CA PHE A 424 -24.95 20.63 5.40
C PHE A 424 -24.06 21.82 5.72
N VAL A 425 -23.49 21.84 6.93
CA VAL A 425 -22.53 22.84 7.36
C VAL A 425 -21.12 22.28 7.19
N ALA A 426 -20.37 22.79 6.21
CA ALA A 426 -19.01 22.38 5.87
C ALA A 426 -18.05 23.59 5.80
N ILE A 427 -18.25 24.55 6.69
CA ILE A 427 -17.54 25.85 6.70
C ILE A 427 -16.08 25.78 7.14
N GLY A 428 -15.58 24.57 7.46
CA GLY A 428 -14.18 24.32 7.78
C GLY A 428 -13.77 24.80 9.16
N SER A 429 -12.50 25.17 9.27
CA SER A 429 -11.85 25.65 10.49
C SER A 429 -11.03 26.91 10.18
N TYR A 430 -10.70 27.62 11.20
CA TYR A 430 -9.75 28.73 11.16
C TYR A 430 -8.54 28.42 12.04
N GLU A 431 -7.43 29.05 11.72
CA GLU A 431 -6.20 28.91 12.50
C GLU A 431 -6.35 29.50 13.90
N MET A 432 -5.91 28.78 14.93
CA MET A 432 -5.67 29.36 16.23
C MET A 432 -4.30 30.04 16.19
N ARG A 433 -4.28 31.35 16.40
CA ARG A 433 -3.04 32.08 16.58
C ARG A 433 -2.62 32.00 18.05
N PRO A 434 -1.53 31.29 18.37
CA PRO A 434 -1.04 31.25 19.73
C PRO A 434 -0.58 32.68 20.14
N PRO A 435 -0.68 33.07 21.44
CA PRO A 435 -0.30 34.40 21.91
C PRO A 435 1.23 34.51 21.99
N ILE A 436 1.90 34.37 20.85
CA ILE A 436 3.36 34.53 20.72
C ILE A 436 3.62 35.98 20.31
N LYS A 437 4.43 36.69 21.13
CA LYS A 437 4.78 38.09 20.87
C LYS A 437 5.57 38.20 19.55
N GLY A 438 5.02 38.91 18.57
CA GLY A 438 5.63 39.11 17.25
C GLY A 438 5.04 38.24 16.12
N LEU A 439 4.01 37.43 16.40
CA LEU A 439 3.19 36.73 15.40
C LEU A 439 1.99 37.60 15.01
#